data_04ab4e890730c65ad66a130024f1fc02
#
_entry.id   04ab4e890730c65ad66a130024f1fc02
#
_cell.length_a   1.000
_cell.length_b   1.000
_cell.length_c   1.000
_cell.angle_alpha   90.00
_cell.angle_beta   90.00
_cell.angle_gamma   90.00
#
_symmetry.space_group_name_H-M   'P 1'
#
loop_
_entity.id
_entity.type
_entity.pdbx_description
1 polymer ?
#
loop_
_entity_poly.entity_id
_entity_poly.type
_entity_poly.pdbx_seq_one_letter_code
_entity_poly.pdbx_strand_id
1 'polypeptide(L)'
;MNKRLFFVVVIMAVIVGFLIWRYSDAQIVKRQSDMLIKTLNIAGSETKSFRILKTNTFTNLLANSVTCRVDIANYRSNFSYDDLEAQHHLFVNNVDTSSLKANNMIINKLSDSEAKLSADMSWSVTGKGVDRLSENGKLTLLWKKNTAGKWRITHMEINGIDH
;
A
#
# COMPACT_ATOMS: atom_id res chain seq x y z
N MET A 1 -7.83 27.24 40.47
CA MET A 1 -7.83 25.98 39.69
C MET A 1 -6.65 25.13 40.17
N ASN A 2 -6.89 23.92 40.66
CA ASN A 2 -5.85 23.05 41.21
C ASN A 2 -4.85 22.68 40.12
N LYS A 3 -3.53 22.98 40.32
CA LYS A 3 -2.46 22.66 39.34
C LYS A 3 -2.52 21.21 38.84
N ARG A 4 -2.90 20.27 39.72
CA ARG A 4 -3.09 18.84 39.38
C ARG A 4 -4.23 18.63 38.39
N LEU A 5 -5.35 19.32 38.56
CA LEU A 5 -6.49 19.22 37.64
C LEU A 5 -6.13 19.77 36.25
N PHE A 6 -5.37 20.88 36.19
CA PHE A 6 -4.90 21.41 34.91
C PHE A 6 -4.01 20.43 34.17
N PHE A 7 -3.06 19.77 34.84
CA PHE A 7 -2.20 18.75 34.21
C PHE A 7 -3.01 17.56 33.68
N VAL A 8 -4.00 17.09 34.42
CA VAL A 8 -4.88 15.98 33.98
C VAL A 8 -5.64 16.35 32.70
N VAL A 9 -6.22 17.57 32.66
CA VAL A 9 -6.96 18.07 31.48
C VAL A 9 -6.04 18.17 30.26
N VAL A 10 -4.83 18.69 30.43
CA VAL A 10 -3.84 18.80 29.33
C VAL A 10 -3.44 17.42 28.82
N ILE A 11 -3.15 16.47 29.70
CA ILE A 11 -2.81 15.08 29.30
C ILE A 11 -3.98 14.43 28.54
N MET A 12 -5.20 14.57 29.03
CA MET A 12 -6.39 14.04 28.34
C MET A 12 -6.58 14.68 26.97
N ALA A 13 -6.39 15.99 26.83
CA ALA A 13 -6.48 16.68 25.53
C ALA A 13 -5.42 16.18 24.55
N VAL A 14 -4.19 15.95 25.00
CA VAL A 14 -3.10 15.39 24.19
C VAL A 14 -3.44 13.96 23.76
N ILE A 15 -3.94 13.11 24.66
CA ILE A 15 -4.35 11.74 24.33
C ILE A 15 -5.48 11.73 23.29
N VAL A 16 -6.52 12.53 23.51
CA VAL A 16 -7.65 12.65 22.57
C VAL A 16 -7.18 13.18 21.21
N GLY A 17 -6.37 14.23 21.19
CA GLY A 17 -5.77 14.76 19.95
C GLY A 17 -4.94 13.71 19.21
N PHE A 18 -4.11 12.95 19.93
CA PHE A 18 -3.33 11.85 19.36
C PHE A 18 -4.22 10.75 18.79
N LEU A 19 -5.30 10.37 19.48
CA LEU A 19 -6.24 9.36 19.00
C LEU A 19 -6.94 9.84 17.73
N ILE A 20 -7.47 11.07 17.69
CA ILE A 20 -8.11 11.65 16.51
C ILE A 20 -7.12 11.66 15.33
N TRP A 21 -5.87 12.09 15.55
CA TRP A 21 -4.84 12.07 14.52
C TRP A 21 -4.54 10.64 14.03
N ARG A 22 -4.35 9.69 14.97
CA ARG A 22 -4.01 8.29 14.66
C ARG A 22 -5.09 7.59 13.83
N TYR A 23 -6.36 7.92 14.06
CA TYR A 23 -7.52 7.35 13.36
C TYR A 23 -8.01 8.22 12.21
N SER A 24 -7.28 9.28 11.84
CA SER A 24 -7.60 10.05 10.65
C SER A 24 -7.50 9.19 9.38
N ASP A 25 -8.35 9.46 8.41
CA ASP A 25 -8.37 8.75 7.12
C ASP A 25 -7.00 8.72 6.44
N ALA A 26 -6.26 9.82 6.47
CA ALA A 26 -4.92 9.91 5.90
C ALA A 26 -3.93 8.92 6.56
N GLN A 27 -3.98 8.79 7.90
CA GLN A 27 -3.12 7.84 8.60
C GLN A 27 -3.52 6.39 8.36
N ILE A 28 -4.82 6.13 8.18
CA ILE A 28 -5.31 4.79 7.82
C ILE A 28 -4.82 4.42 6.42
N VAL A 29 -5.00 5.31 5.44
CA VAL A 29 -4.52 5.11 4.06
C VAL A 29 -3.01 4.91 4.02
N LYS A 30 -2.25 5.74 4.77
CA LYS A 30 -0.80 5.57 4.86
C LYS A 30 -0.40 4.19 5.38
N ARG A 31 -0.96 3.76 6.52
CA ARG A 31 -0.66 2.44 7.10
C ARG A 31 -1.03 1.29 6.17
N GLN A 32 -2.15 1.39 5.47
CA GLN A 32 -2.56 0.37 4.50
C GLN A 32 -1.64 0.35 3.28
N SER A 33 -1.15 1.51 2.82
CA SER A 33 -0.16 1.58 1.75
C SER A 33 1.19 1.00 2.18
N ASP A 34 1.63 1.26 3.42
CA ASP A 34 2.82 0.61 3.99
C ASP A 34 2.65 -0.92 4.08
N MET A 35 1.44 -1.40 4.41
CA MET A 35 1.14 -2.83 4.39
C MET A 35 1.19 -3.40 2.97
N LEU A 36 0.64 -2.71 1.97
CA LEU A 36 0.75 -3.10 0.56
C LEU A 36 2.21 -3.29 0.16
N ILE A 37 3.05 -2.30 0.43
CA ILE A 37 4.49 -2.35 0.12
C ILE A 37 5.15 -3.56 0.79
N LYS A 38 4.80 -3.85 2.04
CA LYS A 38 5.32 -5.02 2.76
C LYS A 38 4.92 -6.35 2.12
N THR A 39 3.74 -6.45 1.50
CA THR A 39 3.31 -7.68 0.81
C THR A 39 4.10 -7.92 -0.47
N LEU A 40 4.62 -6.87 -1.09
CA LEU A 40 5.44 -6.93 -2.31
C LEU A 40 6.94 -7.09 -2.02
N ASN A 41 7.37 -6.94 -0.77
CA ASN A 41 8.74 -7.18 -0.35
C ASN A 41 8.91 -8.64 0.06
N ILE A 42 9.78 -9.37 -0.63
CA ILE A 42 10.07 -10.79 -0.41
C ILE A 42 11.52 -10.95 0.03
N ALA A 43 11.75 -11.56 1.19
CA ALA A 43 13.09 -11.98 1.60
C ALA A 43 13.33 -13.45 1.20
N GLY A 44 14.54 -13.76 0.74
CA GLY A 44 14.89 -15.10 0.28
C GLY A 44 14.72 -16.20 1.33
N SER A 45 14.77 -15.84 2.62
CA SER A 45 14.59 -16.75 3.76
C SER A 45 13.13 -16.96 4.19
N GLU A 46 12.16 -16.32 3.52
CA GLU A 46 10.76 -16.41 3.93
C GLU A 46 10.16 -17.79 3.69
N THR A 47 9.45 -18.29 4.71
CA THR A 47 8.72 -19.56 4.61
C THR A 47 7.50 -19.45 3.68
N LYS A 48 7.08 -20.58 3.10
CA LYS A 48 5.89 -20.67 2.25
C LYS A 48 4.64 -20.15 2.97
N SER A 49 4.46 -20.47 4.23
CA SER A 49 3.31 -20.02 5.02
C SER A 49 3.28 -18.49 5.17
N PHE A 50 4.45 -17.87 5.35
CA PHE A 50 4.54 -16.42 5.44
C PHE A 50 4.22 -15.73 4.12
N ARG A 51 4.62 -16.31 3.00
CA ARG A 51 4.28 -15.84 1.65
C ARG A 51 2.78 -15.90 1.36
N ILE A 52 2.10 -16.98 1.79
CA ILE A 52 0.63 -17.10 1.71
C ILE A 52 -0.05 -16.01 2.54
N LEU A 53 0.44 -15.72 3.75
CA LEU A 53 -0.10 -14.65 4.58
C LEU A 53 0.02 -13.27 3.90
N LYS A 54 1.10 -13.03 3.15
CA LYS A 54 1.27 -11.81 2.35
C LYS A 54 0.20 -11.70 1.27
N THR A 55 -0.14 -12.80 0.57
CA THR A 55 -1.22 -12.79 -0.42
C THR A 55 -2.55 -12.43 0.22
N ASN A 56 -2.90 -13.04 1.34
CA ASN A 56 -4.13 -12.71 2.05
C ASN A 56 -4.16 -11.24 2.53
N THR A 57 -3.01 -10.71 2.94
CA THR A 57 -2.90 -9.29 3.33
C THR A 57 -3.06 -8.38 2.12
N PHE A 58 -2.43 -8.71 1.00
CA PHE A 58 -2.52 -7.97 -0.26
C PHE A 58 -3.97 -7.89 -0.73
N THR A 59 -4.65 -9.02 -0.86
CA THR A 59 -6.03 -9.08 -1.35
C THR A 59 -7.01 -8.36 -0.43
N ASN A 60 -6.78 -8.38 0.86
CA ASN A 60 -7.58 -7.61 1.82
C ASN A 60 -7.49 -6.08 1.67
N LEU A 61 -6.53 -5.57 0.90
CA LEU A 61 -6.40 -4.13 0.62
C LEU A 61 -7.12 -3.73 -0.67
N LEU A 62 -7.54 -4.69 -1.50
CA LEU A 62 -8.12 -4.45 -2.81
C LEU A 62 -9.64 -4.27 -2.76
N ALA A 63 -10.18 -3.52 -3.72
CA ALA A 63 -11.59 -3.53 -4.07
C ALA A 63 -11.91 -4.76 -4.94
N ASN A 64 -13.21 -5.04 -5.17
CA ASN A 64 -13.65 -6.16 -6.01
C ASN A 64 -13.14 -6.05 -7.47
N SER A 65 -12.85 -4.84 -7.91
CA SER A 65 -12.22 -4.57 -9.21
C SER A 65 -11.19 -3.46 -9.05
N VAL A 66 -10.02 -3.64 -9.64
CA VAL A 66 -8.91 -2.70 -9.59
C VAL A 66 -8.41 -2.43 -11.00
N THR A 67 -8.31 -1.17 -11.37
CA THR A 67 -7.63 -0.76 -12.60
C THR A 67 -6.13 -0.68 -12.35
N CYS A 68 -5.34 -1.42 -13.11
CA CYS A 68 -3.88 -1.33 -13.09
C CYS A 68 -3.37 -0.72 -14.38
N ARG A 69 -2.52 0.30 -14.26
CA ARG A 69 -1.82 0.93 -15.37
C ARG A 69 -0.32 0.90 -15.10
N VAL A 70 0.43 0.43 -16.08
CA VAL A 70 1.91 0.40 -16.04
C VAL A 70 2.42 1.07 -17.30
N ASP A 71 2.86 2.32 -17.20
CA ASP A 71 3.31 3.09 -18.36
C ASP A 71 4.72 2.69 -18.84
N ILE A 72 5.48 1.94 -18.03
CA ILE A 72 6.79 1.38 -18.44
C ILE A 72 6.62 0.40 -19.63
N ALA A 73 5.48 -0.27 -19.74
CA ALA A 73 5.22 -1.31 -20.73
C ALA A 73 4.00 -1.00 -21.62
N ASN A 74 3.48 0.23 -21.60
CA ASN A 74 2.21 0.60 -22.25
C ASN A 74 1.05 -0.33 -21.88
N TYR A 75 1.09 -0.89 -20.68
CA TYR A 75 0.14 -1.89 -20.22
C TYR A 75 -0.96 -1.23 -19.40
N ARG A 76 -2.19 -1.47 -19.81
CA ARG A 76 -3.38 -1.06 -19.04
C ARG A 76 -4.40 -2.19 -19.03
N SER A 77 -4.81 -2.62 -17.86
CA SER A 77 -5.83 -3.64 -17.68
C SER A 77 -6.68 -3.39 -16.45
N ASN A 78 -7.89 -3.92 -16.46
CA ASN A 78 -8.75 -4.04 -15.30
C ASN A 78 -8.66 -5.47 -14.79
N PHE A 79 -8.35 -5.62 -13.52
CA PHE A 79 -8.28 -6.91 -12.87
C PHE A 79 -9.42 -7.07 -11.88
N SER A 80 -10.02 -8.25 -11.83
CA SER A 80 -10.85 -8.65 -10.72
C SER A 80 -10.01 -8.92 -9.48
N TYR A 81 -10.67 -9.05 -8.34
CA TYR A 81 -10.03 -9.47 -7.09
C TYR A 81 -9.30 -10.81 -7.26
N ASP A 82 -9.99 -11.80 -7.85
CA ASP A 82 -9.45 -13.16 -8.05
C ASP A 82 -8.24 -13.17 -8.99
N ASP A 83 -8.25 -12.34 -10.04
CA ASP A 83 -7.10 -12.20 -10.95
C ASP A 83 -5.88 -11.66 -10.21
N LEU A 84 -6.06 -10.62 -9.41
CA LEU A 84 -4.95 -10.03 -8.64
C LEU A 84 -4.45 -10.95 -7.52
N GLU A 85 -5.33 -11.71 -6.88
CA GLU A 85 -4.94 -12.75 -5.93
C GLU A 85 -4.07 -13.81 -6.60
N ALA A 86 -4.51 -14.34 -7.76
CA ALA A 86 -3.77 -15.33 -8.53
C ALA A 86 -2.40 -14.78 -8.98
N GLN A 87 -2.34 -13.55 -9.49
CA GLN A 87 -1.10 -12.90 -9.90
C GLN A 87 -0.15 -12.68 -8.71
N HIS A 88 -0.65 -12.22 -7.58
CA HIS A 88 0.17 -12.06 -6.39
C HIS A 88 0.68 -13.40 -5.86
N HIS A 89 -0.15 -14.45 -5.90
CA HIS A 89 0.27 -15.80 -5.52
C HIS A 89 1.39 -16.33 -6.43
N LEU A 90 1.29 -16.10 -7.75
CA LEU A 90 2.35 -16.44 -8.69
C LEU A 90 3.63 -15.64 -8.40
N PHE A 91 3.50 -14.34 -8.15
CA PHE A 91 4.62 -13.48 -7.80
C PHE A 91 5.38 -14.01 -6.58
N VAL A 92 4.69 -14.23 -5.45
CA VAL A 92 5.36 -14.65 -4.20
C VAL A 92 5.96 -16.07 -4.27
N ASN A 93 5.51 -16.92 -5.21
CA ASN A 93 6.05 -18.27 -5.39
C ASN A 93 7.23 -18.33 -6.36
N ASN A 94 7.35 -17.41 -7.32
CA ASN A 94 8.39 -17.43 -8.34
C ASN A 94 9.51 -16.42 -8.11
N VAL A 95 9.31 -15.46 -7.21
CA VAL A 95 10.31 -14.45 -6.86
C VAL A 95 11.16 -14.96 -5.71
N ASP A 96 12.49 -14.89 -5.86
CA ASP A 96 13.44 -15.22 -4.81
C ASP A 96 13.55 -14.08 -3.82
N THR A 97 13.79 -12.86 -4.32
CA THR A 97 13.80 -11.63 -3.51
C THR A 97 13.11 -10.48 -4.23
N SER A 98 12.41 -9.67 -3.48
CA SER A 98 11.85 -8.41 -3.97
C SER A 98 11.99 -7.32 -2.91
N SER A 99 12.40 -6.15 -3.33
CA SER A 99 12.51 -4.96 -2.48
C SER A 99 11.85 -3.78 -3.18
N LEU A 100 10.68 -3.39 -2.70
CA LEU A 100 9.97 -2.18 -3.08
C LEU A 100 10.13 -1.15 -1.97
N LYS A 101 10.60 0.04 -2.33
CA LYS A 101 10.66 1.20 -1.44
C LYS A 101 9.82 2.31 -2.03
N ALA A 102 8.98 2.92 -1.20
CA ALA A 102 8.22 4.11 -1.55
C ALA A 102 8.65 5.25 -0.63
N ASN A 103 9.12 6.33 -1.23
CA ASN A 103 9.60 7.53 -0.55
C ASN A 103 8.67 8.70 -0.89
N ASN A 104 8.77 9.79 -0.14
CA ASN A 104 8.01 11.01 -0.40
C ASN A 104 6.51 10.78 -0.56
N MET A 105 5.94 9.91 0.28
CA MET A 105 4.51 9.61 0.24
C MET A 105 3.67 10.84 0.54
N ILE A 106 2.87 11.26 -0.41
CA ILE A 106 1.91 12.37 -0.29
C ILE A 106 0.51 11.80 -0.39
N ILE A 107 -0.33 12.07 0.60
CA ILE A 107 -1.72 11.65 0.63
C ILE A 107 -2.60 12.88 0.50
N ASN A 108 -3.38 12.91 -0.57
CA ASN A 108 -4.39 13.94 -0.82
C ASN A 108 -5.77 13.33 -0.62
N LYS A 109 -6.52 13.82 0.37
CA LYS A 109 -7.92 13.47 0.55
C LYS A 109 -8.73 14.17 -0.54
N LEU A 110 -9.40 13.41 -1.40
CA LEU A 110 -10.21 13.93 -2.50
C LEU A 110 -11.65 14.17 -2.03
N SER A 111 -12.15 13.32 -1.13
CA SER A 111 -13.46 13.42 -0.49
C SER A 111 -13.46 12.65 0.82
N ASP A 112 -14.60 12.55 1.51
CA ASP A 112 -14.75 11.74 2.73
C ASP A 112 -14.61 10.23 2.48
N SER A 113 -14.72 9.80 1.22
CA SER A 113 -14.64 8.40 0.81
C SER A 113 -13.55 8.12 -0.21
N GLU A 114 -12.76 9.11 -0.64
CA GLU A 114 -11.72 8.95 -1.65
C GLU A 114 -10.42 9.65 -1.23
N ALA A 115 -9.30 8.96 -1.43
CA ALA A 115 -7.98 9.49 -1.20
C ALA A 115 -7.01 9.02 -2.30
N LYS A 116 -6.08 9.90 -2.69
CA LYS A 116 -4.99 9.61 -3.62
C LYS A 116 -3.68 9.61 -2.85
N LEU A 117 -2.90 8.52 -2.97
CA LEU A 117 -1.52 8.47 -2.55
C LEU A 117 -0.62 8.56 -3.77
N SER A 118 0.41 9.37 -3.68
CA SER A 118 1.50 9.44 -4.66
C SER A 118 2.82 9.26 -3.93
N ALA A 119 3.76 8.51 -4.52
CA ALA A 119 5.08 8.26 -3.95
C ALA A 119 6.12 8.07 -5.05
N ASP A 120 7.38 8.39 -4.74
CA ASP A 120 8.51 7.96 -5.54
C ASP A 120 8.83 6.51 -5.19
N MET A 121 8.98 5.67 -6.22
CA MET A 121 9.17 4.23 -6.08
C MET A 121 10.54 3.81 -6.60
N SER A 122 11.21 2.93 -5.86
CA SER A 122 12.32 2.13 -6.37
C SER A 122 12.03 0.65 -6.11
N TRP A 123 12.18 -0.18 -7.12
CA TRP A 123 11.89 -1.59 -7.06
C TRP A 123 13.03 -2.41 -7.62
N SER A 124 13.39 -3.49 -6.92
CA SER A 124 14.31 -4.51 -7.42
C SER A 124 13.74 -5.88 -7.14
N VAL A 125 13.88 -6.78 -8.10
CA VAL A 125 13.37 -8.16 -8.01
C VAL A 125 14.37 -9.13 -8.62
N THR A 126 14.49 -10.31 -7.99
CA THR A 126 15.20 -11.48 -8.52
C THR A 126 14.29 -12.68 -8.45
N GLY A 127 14.39 -13.60 -9.39
CA GLY A 127 13.54 -14.78 -9.43
C GLY A 127 14.07 -15.85 -10.38
N LYS A 128 13.36 -16.97 -10.46
CA LYS A 128 13.76 -18.09 -11.30
C LYS A 128 13.84 -17.68 -12.77
N GLY A 129 15.05 -17.71 -13.34
CA GLY A 129 15.30 -17.37 -14.74
C GLY A 129 15.25 -15.88 -15.06
N VAL A 130 15.20 -15.03 -14.04
CA VAL A 130 15.24 -13.58 -14.19
C VAL A 130 16.46 -13.05 -13.45
N ASP A 131 17.41 -12.48 -14.17
CA ASP A 131 18.47 -11.68 -13.59
C ASP A 131 17.86 -10.48 -12.85
N ARG A 132 18.63 -9.85 -12.00
CA ARG A 132 18.16 -8.74 -11.20
C ARG A 132 17.58 -7.62 -12.09
N LEU A 133 16.28 -7.40 -11.97
CA LEU A 133 15.59 -6.23 -12.50
C LEU A 133 15.57 -5.13 -11.43
N SER A 134 15.85 -3.91 -11.82
CA SER A 134 15.75 -2.73 -10.95
C SER A 134 15.15 -1.58 -11.74
N GLU A 135 14.10 -0.97 -11.17
CA GLU A 135 13.37 0.13 -11.79
C GLU A 135 13.11 1.24 -10.78
N ASN A 136 13.06 2.46 -11.26
CA ASN A 136 12.58 3.61 -10.52
C ASN A 136 11.36 4.20 -11.21
N GLY A 137 10.45 4.77 -10.45
CA GLY A 137 9.23 5.32 -11.00
C GLY A 137 8.41 6.08 -9.98
N LYS A 138 7.18 6.40 -10.39
CA LYS A 138 6.17 6.98 -9.53
C LYS A 138 5.03 6.00 -9.34
N LEU A 139 4.62 5.82 -8.10
CA LEU A 139 3.47 5.03 -7.71
C LEU A 139 2.30 5.95 -7.39
N THR A 140 1.15 5.70 -7.98
CA THR A 140 -0.12 6.33 -7.63
C THR A 140 -1.12 5.27 -7.22
N LEU A 141 -1.77 5.45 -6.07
CA LEU A 141 -2.85 4.59 -5.57
C LEU A 141 -4.09 5.45 -5.34
N LEU A 142 -5.24 5.00 -5.86
CA LEU A 142 -6.54 5.56 -5.47
C LEU A 142 -7.21 4.61 -4.49
N TRP A 143 -7.57 5.17 -3.34
CA TRP A 143 -8.26 4.51 -2.26
C TRP A 143 -9.69 4.99 -2.19
N LYS A 144 -10.64 4.06 -2.04
CA LYS A 144 -12.06 4.36 -1.79
C LYS A 144 -12.58 3.58 -0.60
N LYS A 145 -13.48 4.21 0.15
CA LYS A 145 -14.23 3.49 1.19
C LYS A 145 -15.29 2.60 0.54
N ASN A 146 -15.33 1.34 0.93
CA ASN A 146 -16.42 0.45 0.56
C ASN A 146 -17.68 0.73 1.42
N THR A 147 -18.75 0.02 1.15
CA THR A 147 -20.03 0.14 1.90
C THR A 147 -19.89 -0.11 3.41
N ALA A 148 -18.89 -0.87 3.84
CA ALA A 148 -18.56 -1.10 5.25
C ALA A 148 -17.62 -0.04 5.84
N GLY A 149 -17.34 1.07 5.12
CA GLY A 149 -16.46 2.15 5.56
C GLY A 149 -14.96 1.80 5.55
N LYS A 150 -14.57 0.68 4.95
CA LYS A 150 -13.16 0.25 4.87
C LYS A 150 -12.51 0.79 3.60
N TRP A 151 -11.32 1.35 3.73
CA TRP A 151 -10.51 1.80 2.61
C TRP A 151 -10.03 0.61 1.76
N ARG A 152 -10.17 0.73 0.43
CA ARG A 152 -9.79 -0.28 -0.56
C ARG A 152 -9.14 0.39 -1.76
N ILE A 153 -8.14 -0.26 -2.34
CA ILE A 153 -7.50 0.21 -3.57
C ILE A 153 -8.43 -0.08 -4.75
N THR A 154 -8.73 0.95 -5.54
CA THR A 154 -9.51 0.85 -6.77
C THR A 154 -8.69 1.12 -8.02
N HIS A 155 -7.52 1.76 -7.86
CA HIS A 155 -6.63 2.05 -8.98
C HIS A 155 -5.18 2.04 -8.52
N MET A 156 -4.33 1.44 -9.33
CA MET A 156 -2.88 1.43 -9.18
C MET A 156 -2.24 1.89 -10.49
N GLU A 157 -1.34 2.82 -10.42
CA GLU A 157 -0.60 3.34 -11.57
C GLU A 157 0.89 3.40 -11.24
N ILE A 158 1.71 2.87 -12.14
CA ILE A 158 3.15 2.89 -12.06
C ILE A 158 3.67 3.54 -13.34
N ASN A 159 4.33 4.68 -13.20
CA ASN A 159 4.96 5.40 -14.30
C ASN A 159 6.48 5.30 -14.13
N GLY A 160 7.18 4.79 -15.13
CA GLY A 160 8.64 4.83 -15.17
C GLY A 160 9.17 6.27 -15.18
N ILE A 161 10.37 6.46 -14.68
CA ILE A 161 11.11 7.70 -14.90
C ILE A 161 11.85 7.49 -16.23
N ASP A 162 11.43 8.19 -17.29
CA ASP A 162 12.15 8.22 -18.54
C ASP A 162 13.59 8.72 -18.28
N HIS A 163 14.57 7.92 -18.65
CA HIS A 163 16.00 8.25 -18.59
C HIS A 163 16.44 8.91 -19.86
#